data_fe9111605ab4eaa40f36dcf2baefcc66
#
_entry.id   fe9111605ab4eaa40f36dcf2baefcc66
#
_cell.length_a   1.000
_cell.length_b   1.000
_cell.length_c   1.000
_cell.angle_alpha   90.00
_cell.angle_beta   90.00
_cell.angle_gamma   90.00
#
_symmetry.space_group_name_H-M   'P 1'
#
loop_
_entity.id
_entity.type
_entity.pdbx_description
1 polymer ?
#
loop_
_entity_poly.entity_id
_entity_poly.type
_entity_poly.pdbx_seq_one_letter_code
_entity_poly.pdbx_strand_id
1 'polypeptide(L)'
;PPFVALRMVPDVMARLPAPHPRHRRVSACGTRLADYYRRSLSALLNVPRRTFLFCVLAAGSAAGLYGQLDQELLPTEDRGKIYVFAKGPDGVGLNYTERQADRMENILMPLLDRGEITALFSVVGRWDPNNVFMVAKLADWNERDRNQQEIAADLKPLFAELPGVTTRIFSANSLNLRGASSGGLSVALLGTNYDDLYAAARNYADQIRARLTSVSRPRIGYDPSQPQLSVEIDRERASDLDIPLEDVAQTLRVMVDGSRIVDLNVDDQTIPIILEAGSDKIRDPNDLINLYVRARSGALVPLSSIVRLDERGVAGQLDRREQRRAIEIDVEMQPGVAMQAAVDDLFDLADEVLPDNVTLITRGEAAALAETNRET
;
A
#
# COMPACT_ATOMS: atom_id res chain seq x y z
N PRO A 1 -23.75 7.00 -29.08
CA PRO A 1 -23.72 8.46 -29.09
C PRO A 1 -23.55 9.07 -30.49
N PRO A 2 -22.68 8.60 -31.43
CA PRO A 2 -22.51 9.28 -32.70
C PRO A 2 -23.77 9.27 -33.62
N PHE A 3 -24.60 8.24 -33.51
CA PHE A 3 -25.85 8.15 -34.29
C PHE A 3 -26.88 9.22 -33.87
N VAL A 4 -26.95 9.52 -32.56
CA VAL A 4 -27.83 10.59 -32.04
C VAL A 4 -27.35 11.97 -32.52
N ALA A 5 -26.03 12.21 -32.45
CA ALA A 5 -25.46 13.49 -32.89
C ALA A 5 -25.60 13.73 -34.41
N LEU A 6 -25.43 12.68 -35.22
CA LEU A 6 -25.47 12.82 -36.67
C LEU A 6 -26.88 12.88 -37.26
N ARG A 7 -27.90 12.32 -36.62
CA ARG A 7 -29.24 12.22 -37.16
C ARG A 7 -30.30 12.97 -36.36
N MET A 8 -30.30 12.86 -35.03
CA MET A 8 -31.33 13.56 -34.22
C MET A 8 -31.08 15.06 -34.08
N VAL A 9 -29.80 15.49 -33.94
CA VAL A 9 -29.51 16.93 -33.79
C VAL A 9 -29.91 17.75 -35.02
N PRO A 10 -29.61 17.36 -36.28
CA PRO A 10 -30.09 18.08 -37.46
C PRO A 10 -31.61 18.10 -37.61
N ASP A 11 -32.30 16.99 -37.31
CA ASP A 11 -33.77 16.90 -37.40
C ASP A 11 -34.48 17.77 -36.36
N VAL A 12 -33.96 17.84 -35.11
CA VAL A 12 -34.49 18.71 -34.07
C VAL A 12 -34.21 20.17 -34.38
N MET A 13 -33.01 20.50 -34.88
CA MET A 13 -32.65 21.88 -35.28
C MET A 13 -33.45 22.38 -36.46
N ALA A 14 -33.82 21.52 -37.41
CA ALA A 14 -34.66 21.89 -38.52
C ALA A 14 -36.11 22.23 -38.12
N ARG A 15 -36.59 21.75 -36.98
CA ARG A 15 -37.93 22.01 -36.45
C ARG A 15 -38.02 23.19 -35.47
N LEU A 16 -36.86 23.74 -35.02
CA LEU A 16 -36.84 24.90 -34.15
C LEU A 16 -37.13 26.17 -34.97
N PRO A 17 -37.97 27.10 -34.44
CA PRO A 17 -38.21 28.39 -35.07
C PRO A 17 -36.90 29.16 -35.21
N ALA A 18 -36.71 29.82 -36.36
CA ALA A 18 -35.50 30.60 -36.64
C ALA A 18 -35.24 31.63 -35.55
N PRO A 19 -34.04 31.69 -34.95
CA PRO A 19 -33.74 32.64 -33.90
C PRO A 19 -33.85 34.09 -34.42
N HIS A 20 -34.50 34.91 -33.67
CA HIS A 20 -34.60 36.36 -33.99
C HIS A 20 -33.20 36.99 -34.03
N PRO A 21 -32.91 37.88 -35.03
CA PRO A 21 -31.56 38.41 -35.23
C PRO A 21 -31.21 39.47 -34.19
N ARG A 22 -30.87 39.06 -32.97
CA ARG A 22 -30.47 39.98 -31.89
C ARG A 22 -28.97 40.27 -31.77
N HIS A 23 -28.09 39.56 -32.49
CA HIS A 23 -26.64 39.78 -32.44
C HIS A 23 -25.98 39.79 -33.81
N ARG A 24 -26.14 40.94 -34.53
CA ARG A 24 -25.57 41.17 -35.85
C ARG A 24 -24.04 41.00 -35.93
N ARG A 25 -23.29 41.18 -34.86
CA ARG A 25 -21.82 41.00 -34.82
C ARG A 25 -21.40 39.55 -34.69
N VAL A 26 -22.10 38.76 -33.91
CA VAL A 26 -21.82 37.31 -33.72
C VAL A 26 -22.21 36.55 -34.98
N SER A 27 -23.28 36.90 -35.67
CA SER A 27 -23.67 36.29 -36.95
C SER A 27 -22.67 36.58 -38.07
N ALA A 28 -22.09 37.79 -38.14
CA ALA A 28 -21.08 38.13 -39.14
C ALA A 28 -19.74 37.38 -38.96
N CYS A 29 -19.35 37.08 -37.74
CA CYS A 29 -18.20 36.22 -37.48
C CYS A 29 -18.49 34.77 -37.81
N GLY A 30 -19.68 34.26 -37.47
CA GLY A 30 -20.15 32.92 -37.80
C GLY A 30 -20.25 32.66 -39.29
N THR A 31 -20.77 33.65 -40.08
CA THR A 31 -20.84 33.50 -41.56
C THR A 31 -19.46 33.49 -42.20
N ARG A 32 -18.52 34.34 -41.74
CA ARG A 32 -17.13 34.33 -42.25
C ARG A 32 -16.42 33.00 -41.94
N LEU A 33 -16.61 32.45 -40.77
CA LEU A 33 -16.07 31.14 -40.39
C LEU A 33 -16.69 30.02 -41.24
N ALA A 34 -17.99 30.05 -41.46
CA ALA A 34 -18.71 29.10 -42.28
C ALA A 34 -18.26 29.17 -43.78
N ASP A 35 -18.05 30.39 -44.31
CA ASP A 35 -17.55 30.57 -45.66
C ASP A 35 -16.08 30.11 -45.83
N TYR A 36 -15.24 30.34 -44.81
CA TYR A 36 -13.88 29.81 -44.78
C TYR A 36 -13.89 28.27 -44.74
N TYR A 37 -14.70 27.69 -43.87
CA TYR A 37 -14.87 26.24 -43.78
C TYR A 37 -15.38 25.65 -45.11
N ARG A 38 -16.39 26.26 -45.74
CA ARG A 38 -16.90 25.81 -47.05
C ARG A 38 -15.82 25.85 -48.12
N ARG A 39 -15.02 26.92 -48.19
CA ARG A 39 -13.94 27.05 -49.20
C ARG A 39 -12.83 26.03 -48.94
N SER A 40 -12.41 25.84 -47.71
CA SER A 40 -11.38 24.84 -47.38
C SER A 40 -11.86 23.42 -47.64
N LEU A 41 -13.13 23.12 -47.29
CA LEU A 41 -13.71 21.81 -47.55
C LEU A 41 -13.88 21.53 -49.04
N SER A 42 -14.37 22.51 -49.81
CA SER A 42 -14.49 22.34 -51.27
C SER A 42 -13.13 22.20 -51.96
N ALA A 43 -12.10 22.93 -51.52
CA ALA A 43 -10.75 22.77 -52.03
C ALA A 43 -10.18 21.37 -51.77
N LEU A 44 -10.41 20.81 -50.58
CA LEU A 44 -10.01 19.45 -50.22
C LEU A 44 -10.74 18.38 -51.02
N LEU A 45 -12.06 18.54 -51.22
CA LEU A 45 -12.87 17.61 -51.97
C LEU A 45 -12.56 17.62 -53.47
N ASN A 46 -12.08 18.74 -54.03
CA ASN A 46 -11.69 18.84 -55.44
C ASN A 46 -10.37 18.10 -55.75
N VAL A 47 -9.59 17.69 -54.71
CA VAL A 47 -8.33 16.96 -54.90
C VAL A 47 -8.33 15.67 -54.06
N PRO A 48 -9.25 14.75 -54.28
CA PRO A 48 -9.53 13.62 -53.40
C PRO A 48 -8.32 12.71 -53.15
N ARG A 49 -7.49 12.49 -54.18
CA ARG A 49 -6.31 11.63 -54.06
C ARG A 49 -5.24 12.22 -53.12
N ARG A 50 -5.03 13.53 -53.14
CA ARG A 50 -4.06 14.20 -52.24
C ARG A 50 -4.60 14.26 -50.82
N THR A 51 -5.87 14.52 -50.64
CA THR A 51 -6.55 14.52 -49.33
C THR A 51 -6.51 13.13 -48.72
N PHE A 52 -6.77 12.08 -49.50
CA PHE A 52 -6.66 10.70 -49.02
C PHE A 52 -5.22 10.35 -48.57
N LEU A 53 -4.22 10.71 -49.38
CA LEU A 53 -2.81 10.50 -49.04
C LEU A 53 -2.43 11.24 -47.73
N PHE A 54 -2.90 12.48 -47.59
CA PHE A 54 -2.67 13.26 -46.37
C PHE A 54 -3.31 12.59 -45.14
N CYS A 55 -4.55 12.11 -45.26
CA CYS A 55 -5.22 11.39 -44.16
C CYS A 55 -4.50 10.09 -43.79
N VAL A 56 -4.02 9.33 -44.78
CA VAL A 56 -3.23 8.11 -44.51
C VAL A 56 -1.91 8.42 -43.85
N LEU A 57 -1.20 9.46 -44.29
CA LEU A 57 0.05 9.91 -43.64
C LEU A 57 -0.21 10.42 -42.24
N ALA A 58 -1.28 11.19 -42.02
CA ALA A 58 -1.65 11.66 -40.70
C ALA A 58 -2.05 10.50 -39.73
N ALA A 59 -2.81 9.53 -40.22
CA ALA A 59 -3.15 8.35 -39.44
C ALA A 59 -1.92 7.48 -39.15
N GLY A 60 -1.01 7.31 -40.13
CA GLY A 60 0.23 6.58 -39.95
C GLY A 60 1.17 7.27 -38.96
N SER A 61 1.28 8.61 -39.02
CA SER A 61 2.06 9.37 -38.05
C SER A 61 1.44 9.33 -36.66
N ALA A 62 0.12 9.39 -36.54
CA ALA A 62 -0.56 9.26 -35.26
C ALA A 62 -0.35 7.87 -34.63
N ALA A 63 -0.43 6.80 -35.43
CA ALA A 63 -0.15 5.44 -34.94
C ALA A 63 1.32 5.26 -34.53
N GLY A 64 2.25 5.86 -35.29
CA GLY A 64 3.67 5.85 -34.93
C GLY A 64 3.99 6.64 -33.66
N LEU A 65 3.33 7.78 -33.46
CA LEU A 65 3.45 8.56 -32.23
C LEU A 65 2.82 7.84 -31.02
N TYR A 66 1.67 7.19 -31.22
CA TYR A 66 1.01 6.44 -30.16
C TYR A 66 1.88 5.30 -29.62
N GLY A 67 2.63 4.63 -30.52
CA GLY A 67 3.56 3.57 -30.11
C GLY A 67 4.83 4.05 -29.39
N GLN A 68 5.09 5.37 -29.42
CA GLN A 68 6.23 6.00 -28.70
C GLN A 68 5.80 6.70 -27.42
N LEU A 69 4.53 6.77 -27.11
CA LEU A 69 4.02 7.35 -25.87
C LEU A 69 4.19 6.35 -24.74
N ASP A 70 4.90 6.78 -23.71
CA ASP A 70 4.98 6.03 -22.46
C ASP A 70 3.57 5.92 -21.83
N GLN A 71 3.17 4.70 -21.50
CA GLN A 71 1.86 4.45 -20.88
C GLN A 71 2.02 4.62 -19.37
N GLU A 72 1.56 5.75 -18.87
CA GLU A 72 1.42 6.04 -17.43
C GLU A 72 -0.07 6.12 -17.08
N LEU A 73 -0.45 5.46 -15.97
CA LEU A 73 -1.85 5.48 -15.52
C LEU A 73 -2.23 6.85 -14.95
N LEU A 74 -1.30 7.50 -14.25
CA LEU A 74 -1.49 8.81 -13.63
C LEU A 74 -0.17 9.59 -13.60
N PRO A 75 -0.17 10.86 -14.06
CA PRO A 75 0.98 11.73 -13.86
C PRO A 75 1.19 12.02 -12.36
N THR A 76 2.42 12.32 -11.98
CA THR A 76 2.77 12.73 -10.62
C THR A 76 2.10 14.07 -10.31
N GLU A 77 1.25 14.08 -9.25
CA GLU A 77 0.52 15.27 -8.83
C GLU A 77 1.17 15.89 -7.60
N ASP A 78 1.13 17.23 -7.52
CA ASP A 78 1.43 17.95 -6.29
C ASP A 78 0.13 18.33 -5.58
N ARG A 79 -0.16 17.65 -4.46
CA ARG A 79 -1.37 17.86 -3.64
C ARG A 79 -1.10 18.56 -2.31
N GLY A 80 0.12 19.05 -2.12
CA GLY A 80 0.50 19.73 -0.89
C GLY A 80 0.49 18.83 0.35
N LYS A 81 0.67 17.51 0.20
CA LYS A 81 0.71 16.56 1.32
C LYS A 81 1.74 15.47 1.09
N ILE A 82 2.61 15.28 2.05
CA ILE A 82 3.57 14.18 2.07
C ILE A 82 3.14 13.20 3.16
N TYR A 83 3.08 11.93 2.81
CA TYR A 83 2.81 10.85 3.74
C TYR A 83 4.10 10.10 4.02
N VAL A 84 4.37 9.85 5.28
CA VAL A 84 5.50 9.04 5.73
C VAL A 84 4.97 7.87 6.51
N PHE A 85 5.32 6.68 6.09
CA PHE A 85 5.06 5.46 6.83
C PHE A 85 6.39 4.88 7.29
N ALA A 86 6.47 4.47 8.53
CA ALA A 86 7.61 3.76 9.07
C ALA A 86 7.17 2.49 9.77
N LYS A 87 7.93 1.42 9.58
CA LYS A 87 7.78 0.15 10.28
C LYS A 87 9.05 -0.15 11.06
N GLY A 88 8.90 -0.32 12.38
CA GLY A 88 9.94 -0.84 13.26
C GLY A 88 10.06 -2.37 13.15
N PRO A 89 11.05 -2.98 13.84
CA PRO A 89 11.16 -4.43 13.95
C PRO A 89 9.89 -5.06 14.51
N ASP A 90 9.59 -6.28 14.10
CA ASP A 90 8.46 -6.99 14.65
C ASP A 90 8.73 -7.36 16.13
N GLY A 91 7.71 -7.28 16.98
CA GLY A 91 7.81 -7.55 18.42
C GLY A 91 8.24 -6.36 19.28
N VAL A 92 8.55 -5.19 18.73
CA VAL A 92 8.84 -4.00 19.53
C VAL A 92 7.55 -3.39 20.08
N GLY A 93 7.64 -2.87 21.31
CA GLY A 93 6.52 -2.20 21.96
C GLY A 93 6.35 -0.73 21.52
N LEU A 94 5.20 -0.15 21.91
CA LEU A 94 4.79 1.21 21.54
C LEU A 94 5.83 2.27 21.94
N ASN A 95 6.47 2.14 23.11
CA ASN A 95 7.52 3.06 23.56
C ASN A 95 8.75 3.14 22.65
N TYR A 96 9.07 2.02 21.94
CA TYR A 96 10.13 2.04 20.95
C TYR A 96 9.69 2.85 19.74
N THR A 97 8.49 2.60 19.27
CA THR A 97 7.90 3.24 18.10
C THR A 97 7.71 4.75 18.30
N GLU A 98 7.31 5.16 19.52
CA GLU A 98 7.20 6.56 19.91
C GLU A 98 8.55 7.29 19.80
N ARG A 99 9.63 6.72 20.35
CA ARG A 99 10.97 7.30 20.19
C ARG A 99 11.44 7.42 18.73
N GLN A 100 10.98 6.51 17.86
CA GLN A 100 11.29 6.62 16.44
C GLN A 100 10.44 7.71 15.78
N ALA A 101 9.18 7.84 16.18
CA ALA A 101 8.33 8.93 15.72
C ALA A 101 8.91 10.31 16.07
N ASP A 102 9.41 10.49 17.31
CA ASP A 102 10.09 11.72 17.72
C ASP A 102 11.30 12.05 16.83
N ARG A 103 12.10 11.05 16.47
CA ARG A 103 13.24 11.24 15.56
C ARG A 103 12.79 11.65 14.15
N MET A 104 11.70 11.06 13.67
CA MET A 104 11.13 11.39 12.37
C MET A 104 10.55 12.81 12.36
N GLU A 105 9.87 13.22 13.43
CA GLU A 105 9.37 14.57 13.62
C GLU A 105 10.51 15.60 13.62
N ASN A 106 11.62 15.32 14.31
CA ASN A 106 12.79 16.18 14.34
C ASN A 106 13.40 16.42 12.94
N ILE A 107 13.27 15.48 12.01
CA ILE A 107 13.69 15.67 10.60
C ILE A 107 12.76 16.66 9.88
N LEU A 108 11.46 16.68 10.23
CA LEU A 108 10.45 17.53 9.60
C LEU A 108 10.36 18.92 10.23
N MET A 109 10.78 19.10 11.50
CA MET A 109 10.73 20.39 12.21
C MET A 109 11.40 21.54 11.46
N PRO A 110 12.59 21.40 10.85
CA PRO A 110 13.20 22.50 10.08
C PRO A 110 12.37 22.97 8.89
N LEU A 111 11.53 22.10 8.32
CA LEU A 111 10.61 22.47 7.23
C LEU A 111 9.38 23.21 7.76
N LEU A 112 8.95 22.86 8.97
CA LEU A 112 7.88 23.58 9.68
C LEU A 112 8.34 24.99 10.07
N ASP A 113 9.55 25.13 10.60
CA ASP A 113 10.14 26.42 10.99
C ASP A 113 10.34 27.36 9.79
N ARG A 114 10.63 26.80 8.62
CA ARG A 114 10.75 27.56 7.36
C ARG A 114 9.40 27.89 6.71
N GLY A 115 8.29 27.35 7.23
CA GLY A 115 6.96 27.55 6.69
C GLY A 115 6.65 26.69 5.45
N GLU A 116 7.52 25.78 5.03
CA GLU A 116 7.26 24.85 3.92
C GLU A 116 6.20 23.80 4.31
N ILE A 117 6.16 23.42 5.59
CA ILE A 117 5.11 22.60 6.21
C ILE A 117 4.25 23.49 7.10
N THR A 118 2.94 23.41 6.96
CA THR A 118 1.99 24.19 7.78
C THR A 118 1.39 23.37 8.92
N ALA A 119 1.35 22.07 8.80
CA ALA A 119 0.88 21.16 9.85
C ALA A 119 1.53 19.78 9.71
N LEU A 120 1.86 19.19 10.86
CA LEU A 120 2.35 17.83 10.98
C LEU A 120 1.38 17.04 11.86
N PHE A 121 0.98 15.86 11.40
CA PHE A 121 0.13 14.94 12.12
C PHE A 121 0.78 13.57 12.17
N SER A 122 0.95 13.03 13.35
CA SER A 122 1.60 11.74 13.59
C SER A 122 0.65 10.79 14.31
N VAL A 123 0.63 9.53 13.89
CA VAL A 123 -0.08 8.43 14.56
C VAL A 123 0.93 7.32 14.82
N VAL A 124 1.17 7.04 16.10
CA VAL A 124 2.06 5.97 16.54
C VAL A 124 1.23 4.75 16.88
N GLY A 125 1.68 3.57 16.43
CA GLY A 125 0.98 2.31 16.67
C GLY A 125 -0.27 2.12 15.81
N ARG A 126 -0.35 2.77 14.64
CA ARG A 126 -1.48 2.58 13.73
C ARG A 126 -1.42 1.19 13.09
N TRP A 127 -2.48 0.41 13.26
CA TRP A 127 -2.65 -1.01 12.89
C TRP A 127 -1.81 -1.98 13.72
N ASP A 128 -0.51 -1.71 13.92
CA ASP A 128 0.41 -2.50 14.73
C ASP A 128 1.27 -1.59 15.62
N PRO A 129 1.67 -2.03 16.82
CA PRO A 129 2.46 -1.22 17.74
C PRO A 129 3.78 -0.70 17.17
N ASN A 130 4.35 -1.39 16.16
CA ASN A 130 5.63 -1.03 15.53
C ASN A 130 5.49 -0.08 14.33
N ASN A 131 4.29 0.42 14.02
CA ASN A 131 4.04 1.27 12.87
C ASN A 131 3.90 2.74 13.26
N VAL A 132 4.48 3.63 12.44
CA VAL A 132 4.27 5.08 12.49
C VAL A 132 3.67 5.55 11.17
N PHE A 133 2.67 6.40 11.26
CA PHE A 133 2.11 7.05 10.09
C PHE A 133 2.10 8.56 10.32
N MET A 134 2.73 9.31 9.43
CA MET A 134 2.78 10.77 9.49
C MET A 134 2.21 11.41 8.25
N VAL A 135 1.60 12.56 8.43
CA VAL A 135 1.10 13.41 7.35
C VAL A 135 1.66 14.81 7.54
N ALA A 136 2.50 15.25 6.62
CA ALA A 136 2.98 16.62 6.56
C ALA A 136 2.16 17.38 5.51
N LYS A 137 1.43 18.41 5.95
CA LYS A 137 0.72 19.33 5.07
C LYS A 137 1.68 20.43 4.67
N LEU A 138 1.92 20.58 3.36
CA LEU A 138 2.74 21.65 2.82
C LEU A 138 1.97 22.97 2.75
N ALA A 139 2.71 24.09 2.68
CA ALA A 139 2.16 25.41 2.36
C ALA A 139 1.51 25.41 0.96
N ASP A 140 0.66 26.38 0.71
CA ASP A 140 0.01 26.54 -0.59
C ASP A 140 1.07 26.78 -1.69
N TRP A 141 0.78 26.38 -2.93
CA TRP A 141 1.73 26.45 -4.05
C TRP A 141 2.31 27.85 -4.30
N ASN A 142 1.56 28.91 -3.95
CA ASN A 142 2.01 30.29 -4.08
C ASN A 142 2.89 30.77 -2.92
N GLU A 143 3.00 29.98 -1.86
CA GLU A 143 3.72 30.32 -0.62
C GLU A 143 4.99 29.48 -0.45
N ARG A 144 5.32 28.61 -1.40
CA ARG A 144 6.53 27.77 -1.38
C ARG A 144 7.25 27.79 -2.73
N ASP A 145 8.58 27.74 -2.67
CA ASP A 145 9.43 27.75 -3.86
C ASP A 145 9.64 26.34 -4.44
N ARG A 146 9.46 25.30 -3.61
CA ARG A 146 9.71 23.90 -3.98
C ARG A 146 8.39 23.12 -4.11
N ASN A 147 8.36 22.21 -5.12
CA ASN A 147 7.24 21.32 -5.28
C ASN A 147 7.30 20.14 -4.29
N GLN A 148 6.20 19.41 -4.17
CA GLN A 148 6.07 18.28 -3.26
C GLN A 148 7.09 17.17 -3.54
N GLN A 149 7.41 16.93 -4.82
CA GLN A 149 8.33 15.89 -5.26
C GLN A 149 9.77 16.23 -4.87
N GLU A 150 10.19 17.49 -5.01
CA GLU A 150 11.50 17.98 -4.58
C GLU A 150 11.69 17.85 -3.08
N ILE A 151 10.68 18.27 -2.29
CA ILE A 151 10.72 18.13 -0.84
C ILE A 151 10.78 16.65 -0.43
N ALA A 152 9.97 15.80 -1.07
CA ALA A 152 9.98 14.35 -0.80
C ALA A 152 11.30 13.69 -1.18
N ALA A 153 11.94 14.14 -2.27
CA ALA A 153 13.25 13.64 -2.69
C ALA A 153 14.36 13.99 -1.69
N ASP A 154 14.35 15.21 -1.15
CA ASP A 154 15.31 15.65 -0.13
C ASP A 154 15.11 14.92 1.22
N LEU A 155 13.88 14.59 1.55
CA LEU A 155 13.55 13.86 2.78
C LEU A 155 13.93 12.37 2.71
N LYS A 156 13.85 11.75 1.53
CA LYS A 156 14.14 10.32 1.33
C LYS A 156 15.46 9.85 1.98
N PRO A 157 16.62 10.49 1.69
CA PRO A 157 17.90 10.07 2.30
C PRO A 157 17.90 10.25 3.82
N LEU A 158 17.33 11.34 4.34
CA LEU A 158 17.30 11.62 5.79
C LEU A 158 16.50 10.56 6.55
N PHE A 159 15.37 10.13 6.01
CA PHE A 159 14.59 9.06 6.60
C PHE A 159 15.23 7.67 6.42
N ALA A 160 15.97 7.46 5.33
CA ALA A 160 16.66 6.20 5.08
C ALA A 160 17.84 5.95 6.05
N GLU A 161 18.40 7.02 6.62
CA GLU A 161 19.49 6.96 7.61
C GLU A 161 19.00 6.65 9.03
N LEU A 162 17.68 6.65 9.28
CA LEU A 162 17.15 6.35 10.61
C LEU A 162 17.37 4.88 10.98
N PRO A 163 18.14 4.58 12.03
CA PRO A 163 18.38 3.22 12.44
C PRO A 163 17.16 2.59 13.10
N GLY A 164 16.92 1.32 12.80
CA GLY A 164 15.89 0.52 13.46
C GLY A 164 14.47 0.74 12.95
N VAL A 165 14.28 1.46 11.85
CA VAL A 165 13.00 1.59 11.17
C VAL A 165 13.17 1.52 9.66
N THR A 166 12.19 0.95 8.98
CA THR A 166 12.08 1.02 7.53
C THR A 166 11.06 2.09 7.17
N THR A 167 11.50 3.13 6.47
CA THR A 167 10.67 4.27 6.12
C THR A 167 10.23 4.25 4.66
N ARG A 168 9.04 4.75 4.40
CA ARG A 168 8.49 4.94 3.05
C ARG A 168 7.83 6.30 2.97
N ILE A 169 8.24 7.12 2.00
CA ILE A 169 7.62 8.40 1.69
C ILE A 169 6.77 8.24 0.43
N PHE A 170 5.53 8.70 0.48
CA PHE A 170 4.63 8.64 -0.67
C PHE A 170 3.68 9.83 -0.72
N SER A 171 3.14 10.08 -1.91
CA SER A 171 2.15 11.11 -2.18
C SER A 171 0.83 10.46 -2.57
N ALA A 172 -0.29 11.02 -2.14
CA ALA A 172 -1.59 10.54 -2.60
C ALA A 172 -1.86 11.03 -4.02
N ASN A 173 -2.48 10.19 -4.84
CA ASN A 173 -3.01 10.58 -6.14
C ASN A 173 -4.51 10.97 -6.06
N SER A 174 -5.02 11.68 -7.10
CA SER A 174 -6.41 12.15 -7.13
C SER A 174 -7.44 11.04 -7.19
N LEU A 175 -7.11 9.92 -7.78
CA LEU A 175 -8.02 8.76 -7.89
C LEU A 175 -7.98 7.86 -6.64
N ASN A 176 -7.11 8.17 -5.67
CA ASN A 176 -6.95 7.39 -4.44
C ASN A 176 -6.72 5.89 -4.70
N LEU A 177 -6.08 5.57 -5.82
CA LEU A 177 -5.70 4.20 -6.16
C LEU A 177 -4.64 3.72 -5.18
N ARG A 178 -4.96 2.69 -4.41
CA ARG A 178 -4.01 2.07 -3.49
C ARG A 178 -2.87 1.46 -4.30
N GLY A 179 -1.66 2.00 -4.09
CA GLY A 179 -0.45 1.57 -4.81
C GLY A 179 0.11 2.58 -5.81
N ALA A 180 -0.71 3.45 -6.41
CA ALA A 180 -0.27 4.43 -7.42
C ALA A 180 0.56 5.61 -6.86
N SER A 181 0.66 5.75 -5.54
CA SER A 181 1.24 6.94 -4.90
C SER A 181 2.72 6.82 -4.53
N SER A 182 3.36 5.68 -4.76
CA SER A 182 4.74 5.46 -4.28
C SER A 182 5.80 5.26 -5.38
N GLY A 183 5.42 5.30 -6.66
CA GLY A 183 6.35 4.98 -7.75
C GLY A 183 6.90 3.55 -7.68
N GLY A 184 6.28 2.69 -6.89
CA GLY A 184 6.66 1.31 -6.66
C GLY A 184 5.74 0.34 -7.38
N LEU A 185 6.32 -0.74 -7.85
CA LEU A 185 5.62 -1.87 -8.45
C LEU A 185 5.52 -2.97 -7.41
N SER A 186 4.33 -3.53 -7.21
CA SER A 186 4.08 -4.66 -6.33
C SER A 186 3.72 -5.90 -7.12
N VAL A 187 4.40 -6.99 -6.82
CA VAL A 187 4.09 -8.33 -7.32
C VAL A 187 3.86 -9.28 -6.15
N ALA A 188 3.16 -10.38 -6.38
CA ALA A 188 2.99 -11.41 -5.37
C ALA A 188 3.31 -12.79 -5.91
N LEU A 189 4.07 -13.54 -5.14
CA LEU A 189 4.33 -14.96 -5.38
C LEU A 189 3.22 -15.77 -4.72
N LEU A 190 2.63 -16.70 -5.46
CA LEU A 190 1.57 -17.58 -5.00
C LEU A 190 2.08 -19.01 -4.91
N GLY A 191 1.78 -19.67 -3.80
CA GLY A 191 2.21 -21.06 -3.58
C GLY A 191 1.33 -21.81 -2.57
N THR A 192 1.76 -22.99 -2.18
CA THR A 192 1.03 -23.87 -1.26
C THR A 192 1.59 -23.86 0.17
N ASN A 193 2.88 -23.54 0.33
CA ASN A 193 3.58 -23.51 1.61
C ASN A 193 4.34 -22.18 1.76
N TYR A 194 4.30 -21.55 2.95
CA TYR A 194 5.01 -20.29 3.20
C TYR A 194 6.53 -20.47 3.25
N ASP A 195 7.06 -21.58 3.76
CA ASP A 195 8.50 -21.77 3.88
C ASP A 195 9.16 -21.89 2.49
N ASP A 196 8.56 -22.70 1.60
CA ASP A 196 9.01 -22.85 0.22
C ASP A 196 8.85 -21.54 -0.56
N LEU A 197 7.71 -20.86 -0.33
CA LEU A 197 7.41 -19.60 -0.97
C LEU A 197 8.38 -18.49 -0.52
N TYR A 198 8.77 -18.47 0.75
CA TYR A 198 9.74 -17.51 1.29
C TYR A 198 11.15 -17.78 0.74
N ALA A 199 11.54 -19.04 0.63
CA ALA A 199 12.82 -19.39 0.00
C ALA A 199 12.85 -18.94 -1.47
N ALA A 200 11.77 -19.17 -2.22
CA ALA A 200 11.63 -18.70 -3.59
C ALA A 200 11.64 -17.16 -3.68
N ALA A 201 10.92 -16.46 -2.77
CA ALA A 201 10.88 -15.00 -2.71
C ALA A 201 12.25 -14.38 -2.45
N ARG A 202 13.04 -14.96 -1.55
CA ARG A 202 14.42 -14.52 -1.27
C ARG A 202 15.31 -14.67 -2.50
N ASN A 203 15.31 -15.85 -3.12
CA ASN A 203 16.08 -16.09 -4.33
C ASN A 203 15.67 -15.12 -5.45
N TYR A 204 14.38 -14.95 -5.67
CA TYR A 204 13.86 -14.03 -6.68
C TYR A 204 14.26 -12.57 -6.40
N ALA A 205 14.14 -12.10 -5.15
CA ALA A 205 14.59 -10.76 -4.76
C ALA A 205 16.10 -10.56 -4.97
N ASP A 206 16.93 -11.58 -4.72
CA ASP A 206 18.39 -11.51 -4.97
C ASP A 206 18.68 -11.45 -6.47
N GLN A 207 17.95 -12.20 -7.30
CA GLN A 207 18.08 -12.14 -8.76
C GLN A 207 17.61 -10.80 -9.34
N ILE A 208 16.53 -10.21 -8.79
CA ILE A 208 16.11 -8.84 -9.15
C ILE A 208 17.26 -7.87 -8.93
N ARG A 209 17.92 -7.89 -7.75
CA ARG A 209 19.04 -7.00 -7.44
C ARG A 209 20.23 -7.20 -8.36
N ALA A 210 20.51 -8.44 -8.78
CA ALA A 210 21.68 -8.79 -9.56
C ALA A 210 21.52 -8.54 -11.07
N ARG A 211 20.30 -8.69 -11.60
CA ARG A 211 20.08 -8.81 -13.05
C ARG A 211 19.23 -7.69 -13.65
N LEU A 212 18.27 -7.13 -12.88
CA LEU A 212 17.37 -6.11 -13.41
C LEU A 212 17.90 -4.70 -13.15
N THR A 213 17.79 -3.87 -14.19
CA THR A 213 18.12 -2.43 -14.13
C THR A 213 16.88 -1.54 -14.17
N SER A 214 15.73 -2.09 -14.54
CA SER A 214 14.43 -1.40 -14.60
C SER A 214 13.81 -1.16 -13.22
N VAL A 215 14.13 -2.02 -12.26
CA VAL A 215 13.66 -1.97 -10.88
C VAL A 215 14.78 -2.10 -9.86
N SER A 216 14.54 -1.68 -8.64
CA SER A 216 15.53 -1.73 -7.56
C SER A 216 14.86 -1.99 -6.20
N ARG A 217 15.68 -2.24 -5.18
CA ARG A 217 15.27 -2.39 -3.78
C ARG A 217 14.07 -3.31 -3.55
N PRO A 218 14.13 -4.57 -4.02
CA PRO A 218 13.06 -5.51 -3.74
C PRO A 218 12.91 -5.71 -2.23
N ARG A 219 11.68 -5.59 -1.73
CA ARG A 219 11.31 -5.80 -0.33
C ARG A 219 10.28 -6.92 -0.26
N ILE A 220 10.60 -7.92 0.52
CA ILE A 220 9.71 -9.06 0.76
C ILE A 220 8.77 -8.68 1.91
N GLY A 221 7.46 -8.78 1.69
CA GLY A 221 6.42 -8.45 2.67
C GLY A 221 6.20 -9.53 3.75
N TYR A 222 6.96 -10.62 3.72
CA TYR A 222 6.89 -11.72 4.68
C TYR A 222 8.19 -11.79 5.48
N ASP A 223 8.09 -11.65 6.80
CA ASP A 223 9.23 -11.74 7.71
C ASP A 223 8.87 -12.63 8.91
N PRO A 224 9.44 -13.83 9.05
CA PRO A 224 9.21 -14.74 10.16
C PRO A 224 10.11 -14.42 11.37
N SER A 225 10.38 -13.13 11.64
CA SER A 225 11.26 -12.70 12.74
C SER A 225 10.51 -12.28 13.99
N GLN A 226 9.17 -12.20 13.96
CA GLN A 226 8.39 -11.83 15.13
C GLN A 226 8.49 -12.92 16.20
N PRO A 227 9.05 -12.62 17.41
CA PRO A 227 9.13 -13.58 18.47
C PRO A 227 7.72 -13.97 18.96
N GLN A 228 7.44 -15.25 18.94
CA GLN A 228 6.23 -15.83 19.50
C GLN A 228 6.58 -16.81 20.59
N LEU A 229 5.95 -16.63 21.75
CA LEU A 229 6.04 -17.58 22.84
C LEU A 229 4.89 -18.59 22.74
N SER A 230 5.23 -19.85 22.52
CA SER A 230 4.27 -20.96 22.52
C SER A 230 4.29 -21.65 23.87
N VAL A 231 3.13 -21.80 24.48
CA VAL A 231 2.96 -22.51 25.73
C VAL A 231 2.48 -23.93 25.44
N GLU A 232 3.37 -24.91 25.58
CA GLU A 232 3.04 -26.32 25.38
C GLU A 232 2.71 -26.97 26.73
N ILE A 233 1.49 -27.51 26.84
CA ILE A 233 1.03 -28.15 28.05
C ILE A 233 1.20 -29.67 27.91
N ASP A 234 1.96 -30.28 28.85
CA ASP A 234 2.05 -31.73 28.99
C ASP A 234 0.75 -32.26 29.61
N ARG A 235 -0.13 -32.76 28.74
CA ARG A 235 -1.47 -33.21 29.13
C ARG A 235 -1.45 -34.46 30.00
N GLU A 236 -0.47 -35.36 29.82
CA GLU A 236 -0.34 -36.56 30.61
C GLU A 236 0.05 -36.20 32.05
N ARG A 237 1.08 -35.38 32.23
CA ARG A 237 1.48 -34.87 33.54
C ARG A 237 0.37 -34.03 34.23
N ALA A 238 -0.33 -33.20 33.50
CA ALA A 238 -1.44 -32.43 34.05
C ALA A 238 -2.53 -33.36 34.58
N SER A 239 -2.84 -34.45 33.85
CA SER A 239 -3.78 -35.49 34.30
C SER A 239 -3.29 -36.24 35.53
N ASP A 240 -2.02 -36.66 35.55
CA ASP A 240 -1.42 -37.36 36.70
C ASP A 240 -1.44 -36.52 38.00
N LEU A 241 -1.32 -35.20 37.87
CA LEU A 241 -1.36 -34.24 38.94
C LEU A 241 -2.77 -33.75 39.29
N ASP A 242 -3.80 -34.30 38.62
CA ASP A 242 -5.22 -33.91 38.73
C ASP A 242 -5.44 -32.40 38.54
N ILE A 243 -4.79 -31.82 37.51
CA ILE A 243 -4.88 -30.40 37.17
C ILE A 243 -5.79 -30.23 35.94
N PRO A 244 -6.90 -29.49 36.06
CA PRO A 244 -7.75 -29.16 34.92
C PRO A 244 -7.01 -28.25 33.94
N LEU A 245 -6.97 -28.60 32.65
CA LEU A 245 -6.33 -27.78 31.62
C LEU A 245 -6.98 -26.40 31.47
N GLU A 246 -8.27 -26.32 31.80
CA GLU A 246 -9.02 -25.05 31.79
C GLU A 246 -8.47 -24.08 32.82
N ASP A 247 -8.13 -24.56 34.01
CA ASP A 247 -7.56 -23.73 35.09
C ASP A 247 -6.16 -23.22 34.72
N VAL A 248 -5.37 -24.05 34.00
CA VAL A 248 -4.08 -23.62 33.45
C VAL A 248 -4.27 -22.50 32.44
N ALA A 249 -5.15 -22.68 31.47
CA ALA A 249 -5.42 -21.69 30.45
C ALA A 249 -5.99 -20.38 31.04
N GLN A 250 -6.90 -20.50 32.02
CA GLN A 250 -7.49 -19.35 32.71
C GLN A 250 -6.43 -18.59 33.54
N THR A 251 -5.55 -19.29 34.25
CA THR A 251 -4.47 -18.67 35.02
C THR A 251 -3.52 -17.89 34.10
N LEU A 252 -3.06 -18.52 33.02
CA LEU A 252 -2.20 -17.85 32.05
C LEU A 252 -2.88 -16.62 31.43
N ARG A 253 -4.15 -16.73 31.03
CA ARG A 253 -4.91 -15.61 30.46
C ARG A 253 -5.02 -14.44 31.43
N VAL A 254 -5.40 -14.70 32.67
CA VAL A 254 -5.52 -13.65 33.69
C VAL A 254 -4.20 -12.96 33.96
N MET A 255 -3.11 -13.72 33.96
CA MET A 255 -1.79 -13.19 34.30
C MET A 255 -1.13 -12.44 33.13
N VAL A 256 -1.46 -12.75 31.88
CA VAL A 256 -0.87 -12.12 30.67
C VAL A 256 -1.73 -10.97 30.15
N ASP A 257 -3.04 -11.22 29.97
CA ASP A 257 -3.97 -10.29 29.32
C ASP A 257 -4.88 -9.57 30.30
N GLY A 258 -4.98 -10.07 31.53
CA GLY A 258 -6.06 -9.74 32.41
C GLY A 258 -7.37 -10.46 32.03
N SER A 259 -8.29 -10.50 32.96
CA SER A 259 -9.63 -11.06 32.74
C SER A 259 -10.72 -10.18 33.33
N ARG A 260 -11.74 -9.89 32.53
CA ARG A 260 -12.94 -9.23 32.99
C ARG A 260 -13.74 -10.22 33.86
N ILE A 261 -13.81 -9.92 35.16
CA ILE A 261 -14.46 -10.81 36.14
C ILE A 261 -15.95 -10.53 36.19
N VAL A 262 -16.32 -9.25 36.36
CA VAL A 262 -17.70 -8.82 36.58
C VAL A 262 -17.87 -7.38 36.11
N ASP A 263 -19.08 -7.02 35.81
CA ASP A 263 -19.49 -5.66 35.49
C ASP A 263 -20.17 -5.02 36.69
N LEU A 264 -19.65 -3.87 37.10
CA LEU A 264 -20.28 -3.04 38.11
C LEU A 264 -21.19 -2.01 37.41
N ASN A 265 -22.48 -2.07 37.69
CA ASN A 265 -23.42 -1.07 37.21
C ASN A 265 -23.53 0.06 38.23
N VAL A 266 -23.10 1.25 37.84
CA VAL A 266 -23.19 2.47 38.65
C VAL A 266 -23.99 3.49 37.84
N ASP A 267 -25.19 3.81 38.36
CA ASP A 267 -26.17 4.62 37.63
C ASP A 267 -26.46 4.06 36.22
N ASP A 268 -26.22 4.85 35.17
CA ASP A 268 -26.42 4.45 33.76
C ASP A 268 -25.16 3.89 33.10
N GLN A 269 -24.06 3.66 33.86
CA GLN A 269 -22.78 3.21 33.31
C GLN A 269 -22.43 1.81 33.79
N THR A 270 -21.98 0.97 32.86
CA THR A 270 -21.41 -0.34 33.14
C THR A 270 -19.89 -0.25 33.17
N ILE A 271 -19.29 -0.46 34.33
CA ILE A 271 -17.84 -0.40 34.55
C ILE A 271 -17.30 -1.83 34.68
N PRO A 272 -16.45 -2.30 33.76
CA PRO A 272 -15.85 -3.63 33.87
C PRO A 272 -14.82 -3.68 35.00
N ILE A 273 -14.86 -4.72 35.83
CA ILE A 273 -13.81 -5.04 36.79
C ILE A 273 -12.86 -6.04 36.14
N ILE A 274 -11.61 -5.62 35.94
CA ILE A 274 -10.56 -6.43 35.31
C ILE A 274 -9.59 -6.91 36.39
N LEU A 275 -9.32 -8.21 36.41
CA LEU A 275 -8.26 -8.82 37.21
C LEU A 275 -7.04 -9.02 36.33
N GLU A 276 -5.92 -8.46 36.71
CA GLU A 276 -4.64 -8.56 36.01
C GLU A 276 -3.48 -8.76 37.00
N ALA A 277 -2.35 -9.27 36.50
CA ALA A 277 -1.13 -9.31 37.28
C ALA A 277 -0.58 -7.89 37.51
N GLY A 278 -0.03 -7.62 38.71
CA GLY A 278 0.69 -6.38 38.92
C GLY A 278 1.82 -6.20 37.89
N SER A 279 1.99 -4.99 37.38
CA SER A 279 2.93 -4.66 36.28
C SER A 279 4.41 -5.00 36.56
N ASP A 280 4.74 -5.31 37.81
CA ASP A 280 6.07 -5.69 38.27
C ASP A 280 6.27 -7.21 38.42
N LYS A 281 5.22 -8.02 38.26
CA LYS A 281 5.24 -9.46 38.56
C LYS A 281 5.53 -10.33 37.33
N ILE A 282 5.16 -9.90 36.12
CA ILE A 282 5.43 -10.61 34.90
C ILE A 282 6.13 -9.66 33.94
N ARG A 283 7.45 -9.84 33.80
CA ARG A 283 8.32 -9.03 32.95
C ARG A 283 9.05 -9.88 31.89
N ASP A 284 9.23 -11.14 32.20
CA ASP A 284 9.96 -12.12 31.40
C ASP A 284 9.08 -13.35 31.17
N PRO A 285 9.16 -14.01 30.01
CA PRO A 285 8.45 -15.26 29.76
C PRO A 285 8.66 -16.33 30.84
N ASN A 286 9.85 -16.37 31.45
CA ASN A 286 10.14 -17.31 32.53
C ASN A 286 9.34 -17.06 33.83
N ASP A 287 8.80 -15.86 34.01
CA ASP A 287 7.94 -15.57 35.16
C ASP A 287 6.63 -16.36 35.07
N LEU A 288 6.17 -16.72 33.86
CA LEU A 288 4.95 -17.50 33.63
C LEU A 288 5.08 -18.93 34.16
N ILE A 289 6.22 -19.56 34.00
CA ILE A 289 6.43 -20.94 34.47
C ILE A 289 6.55 -21.02 36.01
N ASN A 290 6.83 -19.92 36.69
CA ASN A 290 6.89 -19.82 38.14
C ASN A 290 5.50 -19.61 38.76
N LEU A 291 4.45 -19.42 37.99
CA LEU A 291 3.08 -19.35 38.49
C LEU A 291 2.61 -20.72 39.03
N TYR A 292 1.62 -20.68 39.89
CA TYR A 292 1.03 -21.89 40.49
C TYR A 292 -0.42 -22.05 40.04
N VAL A 293 -0.80 -23.28 39.76
CA VAL A 293 -2.19 -23.67 39.56
C VAL A 293 -2.63 -24.62 40.69
N ARG A 294 -3.92 -24.63 41.00
CA ARG A 294 -4.48 -25.48 42.00
C ARG A 294 -4.97 -26.79 41.36
N ALA A 295 -4.45 -27.94 41.84
CA ALA A 295 -4.99 -29.24 41.52
C ALA A 295 -6.35 -29.45 42.18
N ARG A 296 -7.17 -30.38 41.71
CA ARG A 296 -8.46 -30.73 42.35
C ARG A 296 -8.30 -31.22 43.78
N SER A 297 -7.19 -31.82 44.10
CA SER A 297 -6.79 -32.19 45.46
C SER A 297 -6.59 -30.99 46.41
N GLY A 298 -6.53 -29.74 45.88
CA GLY A 298 -6.25 -28.54 46.60
C GLY A 298 -4.76 -28.17 46.70
N ALA A 299 -3.87 -29.03 46.22
CA ALA A 299 -2.42 -28.75 46.19
C ALA A 299 -2.09 -27.66 45.16
N LEU A 300 -1.10 -26.82 45.47
CA LEU A 300 -0.56 -25.84 44.53
C LEU A 300 0.64 -26.47 43.78
N VAL A 301 0.54 -26.51 42.48
CA VAL A 301 1.55 -27.06 41.56
C VAL A 301 2.13 -25.96 40.69
N PRO A 302 3.46 -25.81 40.62
CA PRO A 302 4.08 -24.83 39.72
C PRO A 302 3.84 -25.20 38.26
N LEU A 303 3.57 -24.22 37.41
CA LEU A 303 3.35 -24.43 35.96
C LEU A 303 4.58 -25.07 35.29
N SER A 304 5.78 -24.82 35.78
CA SER A 304 7.02 -25.45 35.31
C SER A 304 6.99 -26.99 35.29
N SER A 305 6.09 -27.60 36.10
CA SER A 305 5.93 -29.06 36.16
C SER A 305 5.16 -29.63 34.97
N ILE A 306 4.30 -28.82 34.32
CA ILE A 306 3.33 -29.26 33.30
C ILE A 306 3.36 -28.41 32.02
N VAL A 307 4.16 -27.33 32.00
CA VAL A 307 4.23 -26.39 30.89
C VAL A 307 5.67 -26.28 30.38
N ARG A 308 5.84 -26.26 29.08
CA ARG A 308 7.09 -25.88 28.41
C ARG A 308 6.83 -24.61 27.59
N LEU A 309 7.78 -23.68 27.68
CA LEU A 309 7.81 -22.52 26.83
C LEU A 309 8.71 -22.79 25.61
N ASP A 310 8.20 -22.56 24.41
CA ASP A 310 8.93 -22.65 23.16
C ASP A 310 8.88 -21.29 22.47
N GLU A 311 10.04 -20.68 22.27
CA GLU A 311 10.16 -19.39 21.59
C GLU A 311 10.60 -19.64 20.16
N ARG A 312 9.81 -19.16 19.22
CA ARG A 312 10.09 -19.28 17.78
C ARG A 312 9.76 -17.98 17.04
N GLY A 313 10.49 -17.72 15.96
CA GLY A 313 10.14 -16.65 15.03
C GLY A 313 8.96 -17.07 14.15
N VAL A 314 7.96 -16.22 14.07
CA VAL A 314 6.79 -16.39 13.19
C VAL A 314 6.57 -15.13 12.37
N ALA A 315 5.86 -15.26 11.23
CA ALA A 315 5.45 -14.08 10.50
C ALA A 315 4.26 -13.40 11.17
N GLY A 316 4.32 -12.08 11.34
CA GLY A 316 3.25 -11.28 11.93
C GLY A 316 1.99 -11.25 11.06
N GLN A 317 2.12 -11.48 9.74
CA GLN A 317 1.02 -11.48 8.79
C GLN A 317 1.16 -12.63 7.79
N LEU A 318 0.04 -13.29 7.51
CA LEU A 318 -0.07 -14.38 6.55
C LEU A 318 -1.06 -14.00 5.44
N ASP A 319 -0.54 -13.57 4.30
CA ASP A 319 -1.36 -13.14 3.17
C ASP A 319 -1.82 -14.31 2.30
N ARG A 320 -3.04 -14.18 1.79
CA ARG A 320 -3.60 -15.08 0.79
C ARG A 320 -4.19 -14.28 -0.37
N ARG A 321 -3.95 -14.78 -1.58
CA ARG A 321 -4.50 -14.23 -2.83
C ARG A 321 -5.01 -15.37 -3.69
N GLU A 322 -6.15 -15.17 -4.32
CA GLU A 322 -6.78 -16.21 -5.15
C GLU A 322 -6.89 -17.57 -4.41
N GLN A 323 -7.22 -17.51 -3.11
CA GLN A 323 -7.29 -18.65 -2.19
C GLN A 323 -5.97 -19.40 -1.97
N ARG A 324 -4.87 -18.96 -2.56
CA ARG A 324 -3.51 -19.48 -2.37
C ARG A 324 -2.73 -18.63 -1.36
N ARG A 325 -1.70 -19.19 -0.74
CA ARG A 325 -0.76 -18.42 0.09
C ARG A 325 0.02 -17.47 -0.79
N ALA A 326 0.26 -16.26 -0.29
CA ALA A 326 0.90 -15.20 -1.05
C ALA A 326 2.02 -14.55 -0.25
N ILE A 327 3.14 -14.25 -0.92
CA ILE A 327 4.19 -13.36 -0.41
C ILE A 327 4.33 -12.20 -1.38
N GLU A 328 4.13 -10.99 -0.88
CA GLU A 328 4.26 -9.78 -1.68
C GLU A 328 5.72 -9.34 -1.76
N ILE A 329 6.10 -8.83 -2.93
CA ILE A 329 7.42 -8.23 -3.17
C ILE A 329 7.17 -6.85 -3.78
N ASP A 330 7.58 -5.83 -3.05
CA ASP A 330 7.56 -4.45 -3.53
C ASP A 330 8.91 -4.11 -4.15
N VAL A 331 8.92 -3.49 -5.31
CA VAL A 331 10.12 -2.98 -5.98
C VAL A 331 9.97 -1.50 -6.31
N GLU A 332 11.06 -0.76 -6.30
CA GLU A 332 11.08 0.63 -6.76
C GLU A 332 11.44 0.66 -8.24
N MET A 333 10.62 1.33 -9.06
CA MET A 333 10.95 1.54 -10.48
C MET A 333 12.06 2.57 -10.63
N GLN A 334 12.92 2.38 -11.62
CA GLN A 334 13.92 3.38 -11.97
C GLN A 334 13.26 4.57 -12.72
N PRO A 335 13.73 5.80 -12.49
CA PRO A 335 13.20 6.96 -13.20
C PRO A 335 13.30 6.80 -14.73
N GLY A 336 12.18 7.07 -15.42
CA GLY A 336 12.11 6.98 -16.89
C GLY A 336 11.87 5.59 -17.46
N VAL A 337 11.65 4.57 -16.61
CA VAL A 337 11.23 3.23 -17.04
C VAL A 337 9.70 3.16 -17.05
N ALA A 338 9.13 2.74 -18.19
CA ALA A 338 7.69 2.51 -18.29
C ALA A 338 7.27 1.33 -17.42
N MET A 339 6.12 1.44 -16.74
CA MET A 339 5.63 0.40 -15.83
C MET A 339 5.49 -0.95 -16.52
N GLN A 340 4.98 -0.98 -17.74
CA GLN A 340 4.80 -2.23 -18.49
C GLN A 340 6.13 -2.93 -18.74
N ALA A 341 7.19 -2.20 -19.12
CA ALA A 341 8.51 -2.76 -19.34
C ALA A 341 9.09 -3.37 -18.05
N ALA A 342 8.90 -2.69 -16.91
CA ALA A 342 9.32 -3.22 -15.61
C ALA A 342 8.55 -4.49 -15.21
N VAL A 343 7.25 -4.56 -15.55
CA VAL A 343 6.43 -5.77 -15.33
C VAL A 343 6.93 -6.92 -16.20
N ASP A 344 7.17 -6.67 -17.50
CA ASP A 344 7.65 -7.68 -18.43
C ASP A 344 9.01 -8.25 -17.97
N ASP A 345 9.96 -7.40 -17.58
CA ASP A 345 11.26 -7.81 -17.03
C ASP A 345 11.13 -8.69 -15.79
N LEU A 346 10.15 -8.39 -14.91
CA LEU A 346 9.88 -9.18 -13.72
C LEU A 346 9.29 -10.56 -14.06
N PHE A 347 8.36 -10.64 -15.03
CA PHE A 347 7.80 -11.90 -15.45
C PHE A 347 8.83 -12.78 -16.17
N ASP A 348 9.62 -12.22 -17.09
CA ASP A 348 10.69 -12.94 -17.78
C ASP A 348 11.71 -13.54 -16.79
N LEU A 349 12.09 -12.75 -15.77
CA LEU A 349 12.95 -13.25 -14.70
C LEU A 349 12.27 -14.33 -13.86
N ALA A 350 10.98 -14.19 -13.59
CA ALA A 350 10.22 -15.15 -12.81
C ALA A 350 10.16 -16.54 -13.49
N ASP A 351 9.93 -16.55 -14.80
CA ASP A 351 9.88 -17.77 -15.60
C ASP A 351 11.22 -18.54 -15.60
N GLU A 352 12.35 -17.81 -15.44
CA GLU A 352 13.66 -18.46 -15.35
C GLU A 352 14.02 -18.98 -13.93
N VAL A 353 13.54 -18.29 -12.89
CA VAL A 353 14.08 -18.44 -11.52
C VAL A 353 13.12 -19.13 -10.59
N LEU A 354 11.82 -18.98 -10.78
CA LEU A 354 10.81 -19.54 -9.88
C LEU A 354 10.55 -21.02 -10.19
N PRO A 355 10.33 -21.84 -9.17
CA PRO A 355 9.93 -23.22 -9.36
C PRO A 355 8.48 -23.31 -9.90
N ASP A 356 8.14 -24.39 -10.62
CA ASP A 356 6.86 -24.63 -11.30
C ASP A 356 5.62 -24.52 -10.39
N ASN A 357 5.78 -24.73 -9.08
CA ASN A 357 4.71 -24.65 -8.09
C ASN A 357 4.47 -23.23 -7.54
N VAL A 358 5.26 -22.25 -7.97
CA VAL A 358 5.16 -20.84 -7.57
C VAL A 358 4.76 -20.01 -8.78
N THR A 359 3.72 -19.19 -8.61
CA THR A 359 3.20 -18.32 -9.68
C THR A 359 3.37 -16.86 -9.30
N LEU A 360 3.84 -16.02 -10.23
CA LEU A 360 3.91 -14.58 -10.06
C LEU A 360 2.60 -13.93 -10.53
N ILE A 361 2.10 -12.96 -9.79
CA ILE A 361 0.98 -12.09 -10.20
C ILE A 361 1.33 -10.62 -9.95
N THR A 362 0.81 -9.74 -10.79
CA THR A 362 0.87 -8.28 -10.58
C THR A 362 -0.11 -7.82 -9.50
N ARG A 363 0.22 -6.69 -8.85
CA ARG A 363 -0.60 -6.06 -7.84
C ARG A 363 -0.70 -4.53 -8.03
N GLY A 364 -1.74 -3.95 -7.39
CA GLY A 364 -1.89 -2.50 -7.38
C GLY A 364 -2.09 -1.92 -8.77
N GLU A 365 -1.28 -0.93 -9.10
CA GLU A 365 -1.36 -0.18 -10.36
C GLU A 365 -1.04 -1.05 -11.59
N ALA A 366 -0.06 -1.95 -11.48
CA ALA A 366 0.29 -2.87 -12.55
C ALA A 366 -0.84 -3.85 -12.87
N ALA A 367 -1.60 -4.29 -11.86
CA ALA A 367 -2.77 -5.13 -12.09
C ALA A 367 -3.88 -4.36 -12.80
N ALA A 368 -4.12 -3.10 -12.41
CA ALA A 368 -5.09 -2.22 -13.05
C ALA A 368 -4.70 -1.91 -14.51
N LEU A 369 -3.42 -1.70 -14.79
CA LEU A 369 -2.90 -1.50 -16.15
C LEU A 369 -3.13 -2.75 -17.02
N ALA A 370 -2.82 -3.93 -16.49
CA ALA A 370 -3.02 -5.20 -17.19
C ALA A 370 -4.51 -5.48 -17.49
N GLU A 371 -5.42 -5.11 -16.60
CA GLU A 371 -6.86 -5.23 -16.79
C GLU A 371 -7.35 -4.26 -17.87
N THR A 372 -6.91 -3.00 -17.84
CA THR A 372 -7.24 -1.99 -18.86
C THR A 372 -6.78 -2.41 -20.25
N ASN A 373 -5.58 -3.01 -20.37
CA ASN A 373 -5.04 -3.48 -21.65
C ASN A 373 -5.76 -4.74 -22.19
N ARG A 374 -6.47 -5.49 -21.33
CA ARG A 374 -7.28 -6.65 -21.78
C ARG A 374 -8.67 -6.26 -22.29
N GLU A 375 -9.19 -5.10 -21.85
CA GLU A 375 -10.52 -4.60 -22.22
C GLU A 375 -10.49 -3.71 -23.50
N THR A 376 -9.31 -3.31 -23.98
CA THR A 376 -9.10 -2.55 -25.20
C THR A 376 -8.68 -3.44 -26.37
#